data_8ea8fde3218dc304fdc2ad6b37d59d7b
#
_entry.id   8ea8fde3218dc304fdc2ad6b37d59d7b
#
_cell.length_a   1.000
_cell.length_b   1.000
_cell.length_c   1.000
_cell.angle_alpha   90.00
_cell.angle_beta   90.00
_cell.angle_gamma   90.00
#
_symmetry.space_group_name_H-M   'P 1'
#
loop_
_entity.id
_entity.type
_entity.pdbx_description
1 polymer ?
#
loop_
_entity_poly.entity_id
_entity_poly.type
_entity_poly.pdbx_seq_one_letter_code
_entity_poly.pdbx_strand_id
1 'polypeptide(L)'
;MDQIQVMGVKGLPLIHKGDSIAEMICKKAEIQDGDILCIASTIYSKSKGFTKPLVSFTPSERACRLATLNGEDPRFVQAVLDASADIIMEHPFILSELSFGHIGVRAGVDQSNIEDGMVIFLPPDPMGAAEEIAEEGRTLGNKNIGI
;
A
#
# COMPACT_ATOMS: atom_id res chain seq x y z
N MET A 1 31.32 -12.45 -12.25
CA MET A 1 30.40 -11.31 -12.45
C MET A 1 29.14 -11.64 -11.68
N ASP A 2 28.77 -10.79 -10.75
CA ASP A 2 27.53 -10.96 -10.02
C ASP A 2 26.38 -10.51 -10.95
N GLN A 3 25.34 -11.31 -11.06
CA GLN A 3 24.21 -11.06 -11.95
C GLN A 3 22.94 -11.01 -11.12
N ILE A 4 22.12 -9.98 -11.31
CA ILE A 4 20.76 -9.89 -10.76
C ILE A 4 19.78 -10.11 -11.91
N GLN A 5 18.82 -11.00 -11.74
CA GLN A 5 17.72 -11.22 -12.67
C GLN A 5 16.43 -10.70 -12.07
N VAL A 6 15.70 -9.86 -12.81
CA VAL A 6 14.39 -9.35 -12.41
C VAL A 6 13.34 -9.84 -13.38
N MET A 7 12.29 -10.48 -12.86
CA MET A 7 11.22 -11.07 -13.65
C MET A 7 9.87 -10.49 -13.25
N GLY A 8 9.07 -10.09 -14.23
CA GLY A 8 7.70 -9.63 -13.98
C GLY A 8 6.72 -10.82 -13.99
N VAL A 9 5.96 -10.98 -12.90
CA VAL A 9 4.84 -11.94 -12.84
C VAL A 9 3.67 -11.39 -13.65
N LYS A 10 3.33 -12.08 -14.76
CA LYS A 10 2.29 -11.66 -15.70
C LYS A 10 0.98 -12.41 -15.47
N GLY A 11 -0.13 -11.75 -15.88
CA GLY A 11 -1.46 -12.38 -15.89
C GLY A 11 -2.06 -12.56 -14.50
N LEU A 12 -1.65 -11.74 -13.52
CA LEU A 12 -2.36 -11.62 -12.27
C LEU A 12 -3.72 -10.94 -12.52
N PRO A 13 -4.80 -11.41 -11.88
CA PRO A 13 -6.11 -10.78 -11.97
C PRO A 13 -6.13 -9.46 -11.18
N LEU A 14 -7.25 -8.74 -11.26
CA LEU A 14 -7.54 -7.65 -10.31
C LEU A 14 -7.61 -8.21 -8.90
N ILE A 15 -6.95 -7.53 -7.96
CA ILE A 15 -6.92 -7.95 -6.57
C ILE A 15 -8.13 -7.40 -5.82
N HIS A 16 -8.81 -8.28 -5.09
CA HIS A 16 -9.95 -7.96 -4.25
C HIS A 16 -9.68 -8.34 -2.79
N LYS A 17 -10.50 -7.82 -1.91
CA LYS A 17 -10.41 -8.17 -0.49
C LYS A 17 -10.63 -9.68 -0.29
N GLY A 18 -9.72 -10.31 0.44
CA GLY A 18 -9.70 -11.74 0.73
C GLY A 18 -8.85 -12.58 -0.22
N ASP A 19 -8.30 -11.97 -1.28
CA ASP A 19 -7.40 -12.69 -2.19
C ASP A 19 -6.05 -13.00 -1.51
N SER A 20 -5.55 -14.21 -1.73
CA SER A 20 -4.19 -14.60 -1.34
C SER A 20 -3.20 -14.23 -2.45
N ILE A 21 -2.35 -13.27 -2.15
CA ILE A 21 -1.31 -12.80 -3.07
C ILE A 21 -0.29 -13.91 -3.30
N ALA A 22 0.14 -14.60 -2.25
CA ALA A 22 1.10 -15.68 -2.34
C ALA A 22 0.58 -16.82 -3.24
N GLU A 23 -0.68 -17.24 -3.06
CA GLU A 23 -1.29 -18.27 -3.90
C GLU A 23 -1.36 -17.85 -5.37
N MET A 24 -1.74 -16.60 -5.65
CA MET A 24 -1.80 -16.08 -7.01
C MET A 24 -0.43 -16.06 -7.69
N ILE A 25 0.62 -15.67 -6.96
CA ILE A 25 1.99 -15.64 -7.48
C ILE A 25 2.49 -17.05 -7.71
N CYS A 26 2.33 -17.97 -6.74
CA CYS A 26 2.77 -19.38 -6.85
C CYS A 26 2.11 -20.11 -8.02
N LYS A 27 0.90 -19.74 -8.41
CA LYS A 27 0.21 -20.28 -9.59
C LYS A 27 0.73 -19.72 -10.92
N LYS A 28 1.45 -18.61 -10.94
CA LYS A 28 1.84 -17.87 -12.14
C LYS A 28 3.35 -17.80 -12.38
N ALA A 29 4.13 -18.00 -11.33
CA ALA A 29 5.58 -17.94 -11.39
C ALA A 29 6.20 -19.18 -10.75
N GLU A 30 7.28 -19.65 -11.34
CA GLU A 30 8.13 -20.68 -10.74
C GLU A 30 9.11 -19.98 -9.78
N ILE A 31 8.81 -20.05 -8.48
CA ILE A 31 9.61 -19.42 -7.43
C ILE A 31 10.68 -20.39 -6.95
N GLN A 32 11.88 -19.89 -6.71
CA GLN A 32 13.02 -20.64 -6.22
C GLN A 32 13.44 -20.20 -4.80
N ASP A 33 14.20 -21.06 -4.11
CA ASP A 33 14.77 -20.68 -2.83
C ASP A 33 15.75 -19.51 -2.98
N GLY A 34 15.57 -18.49 -2.14
CA GLY A 34 16.36 -17.28 -2.17
C GLY A 34 15.82 -16.18 -3.07
N ASP A 35 14.71 -16.42 -3.77
CA ASP A 35 14.03 -15.34 -4.50
C ASP A 35 13.48 -14.27 -3.57
N ILE A 36 13.47 -13.03 -4.06
CA ILE A 36 12.84 -11.89 -3.38
C ILE A 36 11.65 -11.43 -4.22
N LEU A 37 10.46 -11.42 -3.61
CA LEU A 37 9.25 -10.93 -4.26
C LEU A 37 9.06 -9.44 -3.95
N CYS A 38 9.10 -8.59 -4.98
CA CYS A 38 8.77 -7.18 -4.85
C CYS A 38 7.28 -6.98 -5.13
N ILE A 39 6.53 -6.62 -4.09
CA ILE A 39 5.08 -6.45 -4.15
C ILE A 39 4.71 -5.01 -3.84
N ALA A 40 3.91 -4.38 -4.72
CA ALA A 40 3.41 -3.05 -4.43
C ALA A 40 2.49 -3.08 -3.19
N SER A 41 2.70 -2.16 -2.25
CA SER A 41 1.89 -2.07 -1.02
C SER A 41 0.39 -1.98 -1.28
N THR A 42 -0.02 -1.33 -2.38
CA THR A 42 -1.42 -1.24 -2.81
C THR A 42 -2.05 -2.62 -3.10
N ILE A 43 -1.26 -3.58 -3.60
CA ILE A 43 -1.72 -4.95 -3.83
C ILE A 43 -2.10 -5.61 -2.50
N TYR A 44 -1.21 -5.54 -1.52
CA TYR A 44 -1.49 -6.05 -0.18
C TYR A 44 -2.66 -5.32 0.48
N SER A 45 -2.67 -3.99 0.42
CA SER A 45 -3.74 -3.18 1.00
C SER A 45 -5.12 -3.50 0.43
N LYS A 46 -5.22 -3.78 -0.88
CA LYS A 46 -6.45 -4.26 -1.50
C LYS A 46 -6.87 -5.62 -0.96
N SER A 47 -5.95 -6.58 -0.89
CA SER A 47 -6.26 -7.93 -0.41
C SER A 47 -6.73 -7.94 1.04
N LYS A 48 -6.27 -7.01 1.86
CA LYS A 48 -6.69 -6.82 3.25
C LYS A 48 -7.89 -5.89 3.41
N GLY A 49 -8.26 -5.15 2.35
CA GLY A 49 -9.36 -4.18 2.38
C GLY A 49 -9.01 -2.91 3.17
N PHE A 50 -7.75 -2.47 3.12
CA PHE A 50 -7.33 -1.18 3.68
C PHE A 50 -7.78 -0.02 2.79
N THR A 51 -9.06 0.00 2.48
CA THR A 51 -9.72 0.99 1.64
C THR A 51 -10.91 1.59 2.36
N LYS A 52 -11.21 2.86 2.09
CA LYS A 52 -12.40 3.53 2.64
C LYS A 52 -13.05 4.41 1.59
N PRO A 53 -14.37 4.55 1.61
CA PRO A 53 -15.05 5.53 0.76
C PRO A 53 -14.62 6.95 1.14
N LEU A 54 -14.31 7.77 0.15
CA LEU A 54 -13.93 9.17 0.35
C LEU A 54 -15.03 9.96 1.08
N VAL A 55 -16.30 9.62 0.83
CA VAL A 55 -17.44 10.23 1.48
C VAL A 55 -17.56 9.94 2.98
N SER A 56 -16.79 8.99 3.50
CA SER A 56 -16.77 8.69 4.95
C SER A 56 -15.93 9.66 5.77
N PHE A 57 -15.15 10.53 5.12
CA PHE A 57 -14.32 11.51 5.78
C PHE A 57 -15.05 12.86 5.91
N THR A 58 -15.10 13.38 7.14
CA THR A 58 -15.60 14.72 7.44
C THR A 58 -14.43 15.67 7.57
N PRO A 59 -14.24 16.61 6.62
CA PRO A 59 -13.08 17.51 6.65
C PRO A 59 -13.08 18.44 7.86
N SER A 60 -11.96 18.52 8.56
CA SER A 60 -11.67 19.52 9.57
C SER A 60 -11.32 20.88 8.92
N GLU A 61 -11.29 21.94 9.70
CA GLU A 61 -10.83 23.26 9.23
C GLU A 61 -9.39 23.18 8.68
N ARG A 62 -8.52 22.39 9.34
CA ARG A 62 -7.15 22.16 8.86
C ARG A 62 -7.15 21.46 7.51
N ALA A 63 -7.97 20.43 7.33
CA ALA A 63 -8.09 19.73 6.06
C ALA A 63 -8.59 20.65 4.93
N CYS A 64 -9.59 21.48 5.19
CA CYS A 64 -10.10 22.47 4.22
C CYS A 64 -9.02 23.49 3.82
N ARG A 65 -8.25 24.01 4.79
CA ARG A 65 -7.15 24.94 4.53
C ARG A 65 -6.06 24.31 3.67
N LEU A 66 -5.61 23.10 4.02
CA LEU A 66 -4.57 22.38 3.29
C LEU A 66 -5.04 21.95 1.91
N ALA A 67 -6.29 21.55 1.76
CA ALA A 67 -6.89 21.22 0.47
C ALA A 67 -6.88 22.41 -0.48
N THR A 68 -7.27 23.60 0.01
CA THR A 68 -7.20 24.84 -0.77
C THR A 68 -5.77 25.17 -1.18
N LEU A 69 -4.81 25.00 -0.27
CA LEU A 69 -3.40 25.31 -0.51
C LEU A 69 -2.78 24.39 -1.57
N ASN A 70 -3.17 23.13 -1.60
CA ASN A 70 -2.59 22.10 -2.49
C ASN A 70 -3.48 21.74 -3.71
N GLY A 71 -4.68 22.33 -3.82
CA GLY A 71 -5.61 22.05 -4.92
C GLY A 71 -6.20 20.63 -4.85
N GLU A 72 -6.48 20.12 -3.65
CA GLU A 72 -6.95 18.76 -3.41
C GLU A 72 -8.38 18.73 -2.84
N ASP A 73 -9.01 17.55 -2.83
CA ASP A 73 -10.30 17.34 -2.16
C ASP A 73 -10.12 17.39 -0.63
N PRO A 74 -10.88 18.21 0.11
CA PRO A 74 -10.74 18.30 1.58
C PRO A 74 -10.96 16.96 2.30
N ARG A 75 -11.79 16.06 1.76
CA ARG A 75 -12.01 14.71 2.31
C ARG A 75 -10.77 13.83 2.14
N PHE A 76 -10.10 13.95 1.00
CA PHE A 76 -8.83 13.27 0.75
C PHE A 76 -7.76 13.76 1.71
N VAL A 77 -7.65 15.10 1.88
CA VAL A 77 -6.70 15.67 2.84
C VAL A 77 -7.02 15.23 4.27
N GLN A 78 -8.31 15.09 4.63
CA GLN A 78 -8.67 14.54 5.94
C GLN A 78 -8.20 13.10 6.10
N ALA A 79 -8.36 12.26 5.07
CA ALA A 79 -7.84 10.89 5.08
C ALA A 79 -6.32 10.85 5.29
N VAL A 80 -5.59 11.79 4.65
CA VAL A 80 -4.14 11.93 4.85
C VAL A 80 -3.80 12.34 6.28
N LEU A 81 -4.51 13.33 6.84
CA LEU A 81 -4.30 13.76 8.22
C LEU A 81 -4.58 12.64 9.22
N ASP A 82 -5.66 11.88 9.02
CA ASP A 82 -6.03 10.75 9.88
C ASP A 82 -5.01 9.59 9.82
N ALA A 83 -4.30 9.43 8.69
CA ALA A 83 -3.26 8.42 8.52
C ALA A 83 -1.87 8.88 9.00
N SER A 84 -1.71 10.18 9.31
CA SER A 84 -0.43 10.77 9.70
C SER A 84 -0.28 10.78 11.22
N ALA A 85 0.90 10.42 11.70
CA ALA A 85 1.31 10.67 13.10
C ALA A 85 1.75 12.13 13.27
N ASP A 86 2.47 12.69 12.28
CA ASP A 86 2.87 14.09 12.25
C ASP A 86 2.92 14.63 10.82
N ILE A 87 2.75 15.95 10.66
CA ILE A 87 2.87 16.65 9.38
C ILE A 87 4.17 17.45 9.37
N ILE A 88 5.11 17.00 8.54
CA ILE A 88 6.44 17.59 8.41
C ILE A 88 6.40 18.81 7.49
N MET A 89 5.59 18.75 6.41
CA MET A 89 5.47 19.83 5.43
C MET A 89 4.03 19.90 4.89
N GLU A 90 3.48 21.10 4.82
CA GLU A 90 2.09 21.31 4.39
C GLU A 90 1.95 21.73 2.92
N HIS A 91 3.03 22.24 2.28
CA HIS A 91 3.02 22.72 0.90
C HIS A 91 4.45 22.68 0.30
N PRO A 92 4.65 22.37 -1.01
CA PRO A 92 3.68 22.23 -2.13
C PRO A 92 2.97 20.86 -2.19
N PHE A 93 3.25 19.99 -1.28
CA PHE A 93 2.56 18.71 -1.04
C PHE A 93 2.63 18.38 0.45
N ILE A 94 1.72 17.56 0.91
CA ILE A 94 1.75 17.14 2.31
C ILE A 94 2.79 16.03 2.45
N LEU A 95 3.83 16.30 3.26
CA LEU A 95 4.81 15.31 3.69
C LEU A 95 4.52 14.99 5.16
N SER A 96 4.40 13.73 5.48
CA SER A 96 3.99 13.29 6.82
C SER A 96 4.77 12.08 7.29
N GLU A 97 4.84 11.94 8.59
CA GLU A 97 5.31 10.74 9.27
C GLU A 97 4.10 9.85 9.61
N LEU A 98 4.23 8.55 9.35
CA LEU A 98 3.25 7.53 9.72
C LEU A 98 3.57 6.94 11.09
N SER A 99 2.60 6.28 11.71
CA SER A 99 2.74 5.69 13.05
C SER A 99 3.89 4.69 13.21
N PHE A 100 4.33 4.08 12.12
CA PHE A 100 5.47 3.16 12.09
C PHE A 100 6.81 3.82 11.68
N GLY A 101 6.87 5.18 11.71
CA GLY A 101 8.11 5.97 11.49
C GLY A 101 8.48 6.18 10.02
N HIS A 102 7.67 5.73 9.06
CA HIS A 102 7.90 6.02 7.64
C HIS A 102 7.51 7.47 7.32
N ILE A 103 8.37 8.15 6.56
CA ILE A 103 8.07 9.49 6.03
C ILE A 103 7.65 9.36 4.57
N GLY A 104 6.46 9.82 4.27
CA GLY A 104 5.90 9.69 2.93
C GLY A 104 5.01 10.87 2.52
N VAL A 105 4.92 11.06 1.22
CA VAL A 105 3.99 12.04 0.63
C VAL A 105 2.56 11.56 0.89
N ARG A 106 1.71 12.45 1.42
CA ARG A 106 0.29 12.18 1.71
C ARG A 106 0.06 10.95 2.59
N ALA A 107 0.98 10.66 3.52
CA ALA A 107 0.97 9.45 4.34
C ALA A 107 0.82 8.14 3.53
N GLY A 108 1.22 8.13 2.26
CA GLY A 108 1.00 7.01 1.36
C GLY A 108 -0.46 6.73 1.00
N VAL A 109 -1.38 7.62 1.35
CA VAL A 109 -2.79 7.52 0.92
C VAL A 109 -2.88 7.80 -0.57
N ASP A 110 -3.56 6.93 -1.30
CA ASP A 110 -3.67 6.98 -2.75
C ASP A 110 -5.11 6.75 -3.23
N GLN A 111 -5.40 7.20 -4.45
CA GLN A 111 -6.66 6.99 -5.16
C GLN A 111 -6.43 6.32 -6.52
N SER A 112 -5.18 6.02 -6.85
CA SER A 112 -4.85 5.35 -8.11
C SER A 112 -5.15 3.84 -8.04
N ASN A 113 -5.50 3.26 -9.19
CA ASN A 113 -5.75 1.82 -9.31
C ASN A 113 -6.79 1.26 -8.31
N ILE A 114 -7.74 2.07 -7.90
CA ILE A 114 -8.85 1.70 -7.00
C ILE A 114 -10.16 2.19 -7.60
N GLU A 115 -11.30 1.72 -7.07
CA GLU A 115 -12.62 2.17 -7.48
C GLU A 115 -12.80 3.68 -7.25
N ASP A 116 -13.53 4.34 -8.15
CA ASP A 116 -13.80 5.76 -8.04
C ASP A 116 -14.48 6.11 -6.69
N GLY A 117 -14.01 7.18 -6.07
CA GLY A 117 -14.54 7.64 -4.78
C GLY A 117 -14.04 6.84 -3.58
N MET A 118 -13.03 5.99 -3.75
CA MET A 118 -12.34 5.30 -2.67
C MET A 118 -10.95 5.89 -2.43
N VAL A 119 -10.41 5.63 -1.26
CA VAL A 119 -9.00 5.83 -0.91
C VAL A 119 -8.40 4.55 -0.37
N ILE A 120 -7.11 4.35 -0.61
CA ILE A 120 -6.34 3.20 -0.14
C ILE A 120 -5.20 3.67 0.77
N PHE A 121 -4.97 2.91 1.83
CA PHE A 121 -3.95 3.20 2.84
C PHE A 121 -2.80 2.20 2.76
N LEU A 122 -1.63 2.61 3.21
CA LEU A 122 -0.53 1.67 3.43
C LEU A 122 -0.89 0.65 4.51
N PRO A 123 -0.27 -0.54 4.49
CA PRO A 123 -0.35 -1.46 5.62
C PRO A 123 0.10 -0.77 6.91
N PRO A 124 -0.62 -0.92 8.03
CA PRO A 124 -0.22 -0.31 9.30
C PRO A 124 1.07 -0.92 9.88
N ASP A 125 1.39 -2.13 9.48
CA ASP A 125 2.62 -2.85 9.78
C ASP A 125 3.19 -3.46 8.49
N PRO A 126 4.06 -2.73 7.74
CA PRO A 126 4.64 -3.22 6.50
C PRO A 126 5.54 -4.44 6.68
N MET A 127 6.24 -4.53 7.81
CA MET A 127 7.13 -5.67 8.10
C MET A 127 6.30 -6.93 8.35
N GLY A 128 5.28 -6.85 9.21
CA GLY A 128 4.37 -7.97 9.45
C GLY A 128 3.60 -8.37 8.18
N ALA A 129 3.27 -7.40 7.31
CA ALA A 129 2.66 -7.69 6.02
C ALA A 129 3.59 -8.52 5.10
N ALA A 130 4.87 -8.17 5.06
CA ALA A 130 5.87 -8.90 4.30
C ALA A 130 6.10 -10.32 4.89
N GLU A 131 6.21 -10.44 6.20
CA GLU A 131 6.34 -11.72 6.90
C GLU A 131 5.16 -12.65 6.64
N GLU A 132 3.93 -12.13 6.66
CA GLU A 132 2.72 -12.88 6.37
C GLU A 132 2.75 -13.49 4.96
N ILE A 133 3.09 -12.68 3.95
CA ILE A 133 3.17 -13.18 2.57
C ILE A 133 4.30 -14.20 2.42
N ALA A 134 5.46 -13.96 3.04
CA ALA A 134 6.59 -14.89 3.00
C ALA A 134 6.25 -16.23 3.63
N GLU A 135 5.53 -16.23 4.77
CA GLU A 135 5.10 -17.46 5.45
C GLU A 135 4.06 -18.23 4.63
N GLU A 136 3.08 -17.51 4.06
CA GLU A 136 2.09 -18.12 3.17
C GLU A 136 2.77 -18.72 1.93
N GLY A 137 3.71 -18.00 1.33
CA GLY A 137 4.51 -18.48 0.18
C GLY A 137 5.35 -19.72 0.53
N ARG A 138 5.96 -19.75 1.72
CA ARG A 138 6.66 -20.94 2.23
C ARG A 138 5.74 -22.14 2.37
N THR A 139 4.55 -21.92 2.93
CA THR A 139 3.57 -23.00 3.14
C THR A 139 3.07 -23.56 1.82
N LEU A 140 2.79 -22.72 0.84
CA LEU A 140 2.25 -23.11 -0.47
C LEU A 140 3.31 -23.70 -1.41
N GLY A 141 4.48 -23.07 -1.47
CA GLY A 141 5.54 -23.40 -2.43
C GLY A 141 6.67 -24.24 -1.87
N ASN A 142 6.72 -24.45 -0.55
CA ASN A 142 7.85 -25.06 0.16
C ASN A 142 9.19 -24.39 -0.21
N LYS A 143 9.20 -23.07 -0.37
CA LYS A 143 10.35 -22.26 -0.76
C LYS A 143 10.65 -21.21 0.28
N ASN A 144 11.93 -20.96 0.56
CA ASN A 144 12.36 -19.89 1.43
C ASN A 144 12.57 -18.63 0.60
N ILE A 145 11.63 -17.68 0.72
CA ILE A 145 11.59 -16.44 -0.05
C ILE A 145 11.63 -15.22 0.86
N GLY A 146 12.14 -14.10 0.31
CA GLY A 146 12.00 -12.76 0.89
C GLY A 146 10.86 -11.97 0.24
N ILE A 147 10.35 -10.96 0.92
CA ILE A 147 9.37 -10.00 0.39
C ILE A 147 9.96 -8.60 0.50
#